data_09e557286aa129fa389f9a3e48dc8fdf
#
_entry.id   09e557286aa129fa389f9a3e48dc8fdf
#
_cell.length_a   1.000
_cell.length_b   1.000
_cell.length_c   1.000
_cell.angle_alpha   90.00
_cell.angle_beta   90.00
_cell.angle_gamma   90.00
#
_symmetry.space_group_name_H-M   'P 1'
#
loop_
_entity.id
_entity.type
_entity.pdbx_description
1 polymer ?
#
loop_
_entity_poly.entity_id
_entity_poly.type
_entity_poly.pdbx_seq_one_letter_code
_entity_poly.pdbx_strand_id
1 'polypeptide(L)'
;MLKRLTTLLIVFTITSYSFAAGINSLFGTFDRVIDGDTLVFKTASAKTLRIRLADIDTPELDQPWGEEAKAALSGWVQGERGRIDIVDTDRYGRPGAIVWIDDENISRGL
;
A
#
# COMPACT_ATOMS: atom_id res chain seq x y z
N MET A 1 49.36 -0.35 4.62
CA MET A 1 48.70 0.63 3.81
C MET A 1 47.74 0.14 2.83
N LEU A 2 47.96 -0.97 2.27
CA LEU A 2 47.04 -1.45 1.24
C LEU A 2 45.74 -1.90 1.73
N LYS A 3 45.69 -2.20 2.98
CA LYS A 3 44.49 -2.79 3.52
C LYS A 3 43.27 -1.97 3.46
N ARG A 4 43.34 -0.72 3.33
CA ARG A 4 42.15 0.07 3.38
C ARG A 4 41.30 -0.09 2.16
N LEU A 5 41.78 -0.65 1.12
CA LEU A 5 41.01 -0.77 -0.11
C LEU A 5 39.93 -1.79 -0.05
N THR A 6 40.07 -2.76 0.79
CA THR A 6 39.11 -3.85 0.81
C THR A 6 37.77 -3.50 1.37
N THR A 7 37.67 -2.44 2.12
CA THR A 7 36.44 -2.12 2.78
C THR A 7 35.34 -1.66 1.85
N LEU A 8 35.69 -1.18 0.71
CA LEU A 8 34.70 -0.61 -0.19
C LEU A 8 33.76 -1.60 -0.82
N LEU A 9 34.19 -2.80 -0.98
CA LEU A 9 33.40 -3.78 -1.69
C LEU A 9 32.13 -4.20 -1.02
N ILE A 10 32.12 -4.11 0.26
CA ILE A 10 31.00 -4.62 1.02
C ILE A 10 29.73 -3.85 0.79
N VAL A 11 29.85 -2.59 0.47
CA VAL A 11 28.70 -1.72 0.35
C VAL A 11 27.78 -2.09 -0.79
N PHE A 12 28.29 -2.67 -1.83
CA PHE A 12 27.49 -2.96 -2.98
C PHE A 12 26.50 -4.06 -2.81
N THR A 13 26.83 -5.03 -2.03
CA THR A 13 25.95 -6.16 -1.86
C THR A 13 24.64 -5.79 -1.21
N ILE A 14 24.63 -4.75 -0.43
CA ILE A 14 23.43 -4.37 0.28
C ILE A 14 22.41 -3.72 -0.64
N THR A 15 22.87 -3.04 -1.64
CA THR A 15 22.00 -2.30 -2.52
C THR A 15 21.05 -3.20 -3.28
N SER A 16 21.45 -4.40 -3.56
CA SER A 16 20.63 -5.27 -4.35
C SER A 16 19.36 -5.71 -3.64
N TYR A 17 19.30 -5.61 -2.34
CA TYR A 17 18.11 -6.03 -1.62
C TYR A 17 16.96 -5.07 -1.74
N SER A 18 17.24 -3.78 -1.74
CA SER A 18 16.17 -2.82 -1.82
C SER A 18 15.43 -2.93 -3.13
N PHE A 19 16.05 -3.44 -4.14
CA PHE A 19 15.40 -3.60 -5.40
C PHE A 19 14.31 -4.66 -5.36
N ALA A 20 14.47 -5.66 -4.54
CA ALA A 20 13.50 -6.71 -4.41
C ALA A 20 12.18 -6.24 -3.80
N ALA A 21 12.17 -5.10 -3.15
CA ALA A 21 10.96 -4.57 -2.53
C ALA A 21 9.94 -4.07 -3.54
N GLY A 22 10.36 -3.90 -4.81
CA GLY A 22 9.44 -3.41 -5.83
C GLY A 22 9.49 -1.91 -5.97
N ILE A 23 9.44 -1.45 -7.21
CA ILE A 23 9.56 -0.03 -7.50
C ILE A 23 8.26 0.73 -7.34
N ASN A 24 7.13 0.03 -7.25
CA ASN A 24 5.83 0.65 -7.13
C ASN A 24 5.27 0.58 -5.72
N SER A 25 6.12 0.30 -4.76
CA SER A 25 5.73 0.24 -3.36
C SER A 25 5.86 1.60 -2.71
N LEU A 26 4.84 1.98 -1.95
CA LEU A 26 4.84 3.23 -1.19
C LEU A 26 4.49 2.92 0.26
N PHE A 27 5.20 3.56 1.17
CA PHE A 27 4.95 3.42 2.59
C PHE A 27 4.24 4.67 3.11
N GLY A 28 3.39 4.50 4.09
CA GLY A 28 2.67 5.63 4.65
C GLY A 28 1.60 5.22 5.64
N THR A 29 0.56 6.02 5.72
CA THR A 29 -0.52 5.85 6.68
C THR A 29 -1.87 5.85 5.96
N PHE A 30 -2.76 4.98 6.39
CA PHE A 30 -4.11 4.93 5.84
C PHE A 30 -4.96 5.94 6.59
N ASP A 31 -5.40 6.99 5.88
CA ASP A 31 -6.08 8.12 6.51
C ASP A 31 -7.55 7.82 6.78
N ARG A 32 -8.28 7.46 5.74
CA ARG A 32 -9.71 7.16 5.89
C ARG A 32 -10.19 6.27 4.75
N VAL A 33 -11.32 5.65 4.97
CA VAL A 33 -11.96 4.79 3.98
C VAL A 33 -13.14 5.54 3.39
N ILE A 34 -13.26 5.51 2.06
CA ILE A 34 -14.34 6.17 1.34
C ILE A 34 -15.50 5.20 1.15
N ASP A 35 -15.20 4.00 0.69
CA ASP A 35 -16.19 2.90 0.60
C ASP A 35 -15.44 1.57 0.72
N GLY A 36 -16.12 0.47 0.41
CA GLY A 36 -15.59 -0.86 0.69
C GLY A 36 -14.32 -1.23 -0.06
N ASP A 37 -13.98 -0.49 -1.08
CA ASP A 37 -12.78 -0.78 -1.88
C ASP A 37 -11.95 0.45 -2.20
N THR A 38 -12.26 1.61 -1.63
CA THR A 38 -11.54 2.85 -1.90
C THR A 38 -11.15 3.54 -0.61
N LEU A 39 -9.90 3.92 -0.52
CA LEU A 39 -9.40 4.60 0.68
C LEU A 39 -8.40 5.68 0.33
N VAL A 40 -8.11 6.53 1.31
CA VAL A 40 -7.13 7.61 1.18
C VAL A 40 -5.86 7.22 1.92
N PHE A 41 -4.76 7.26 1.22
CA PHE A 41 -3.44 6.90 1.73
C PHE A 41 -2.53 8.12 1.70
N LYS A 42 -1.84 8.36 2.78
CA LYS A 42 -0.89 9.46 2.87
C LYS A 42 0.51 8.89 2.90
N THR A 43 1.30 9.20 1.88
CA THR A 43 2.65 8.64 1.76
C THR A 43 3.57 9.23 2.81
N ALA A 44 4.71 8.59 3.01
CA ALA A 44 5.72 9.09 3.93
C ALA A 44 6.21 10.49 3.57
N SER A 45 6.13 10.86 2.30
CA SER A 45 6.47 12.21 1.86
C SER A 45 5.30 13.18 1.92
N ALA A 46 4.23 12.80 2.60
CA ALA A 46 3.04 13.61 2.83
C ALA A 46 2.18 13.86 1.60
N LYS A 47 2.29 13.02 0.59
CA LYS A 47 1.44 13.09 -0.58
C LYS A 47 0.19 12.26 -0.34
N THR A 48 -0.96 12.82 -0.67
CA THR A 48 -2.24 12.14 -0.48
C THR A 48 -2.66 11.45 -1.77
N LEU A 49 -3.01 10.17 -1.65
CA LEU A 49 -3.47 9.37 -2.77
C LEU A 49 -4.81 8.73 -2.46
N ARG A 50 -5.70 8.75 -3.44
CA ARG A 50 -6.93 7.98 -3.36
C ARG A 50 -6.69 6.68 -4.11
N ILE A 51 -6.76 5.56 -3.41
CA ILE A 51 -6.45 4.26 -4.00
C ILE A 51 -7.65 3.33 -3.93
N ARG A 52 -7.71 2.43 -4.90
CA ARG A 52 -8.70 1.37 -4.96
C ARG A 52 -8.00 0.06 -4.60
N LEU A 53 -8.64 -0.76 -3.79
CA LEU A 53 -8.07 -2.06 -3.46
C LEU A 53 -8.08 -2.96 -4.69
N ALA A 54 -6.92 -3.51 -5.00
CA ALA A 54 -6.80 -4.47 -6.09
C ALA A 54 -7.30 -5.83 -5.65
N ASP A 55 -7.77 -6.61 -6.60
CA ASP A 55 -8.22 -7.99 -6.39
C ASP A 55 -9.35 -8.16 -5.39
N ILE A 56 -10.19 -7.14 -5.29
CA ILE A 56 -11.32 -7.19 -4.40
C ILE A 56 -12.54 -6.65 -5.13
N ASP A 57 -13.69 -7.25 -4.85
CA ASP A 57 -14.94 -6.84 -5.44
C ASP A 57 -15.96 -6.71 -4.32
N THR A 58 -16.12 -5.49 -3.80
CA THR A 58 -17.02 -5.23 -2.70
C THR A 58 -18.17 -4.35 -3.15
N PRO A 59 -19.33 -4.40 -2.45
CA PRO A 59 -20.44 -3.54 -2.80
C PRO A 59 -20.10 -2.06 -2.63
N GLU A 60 -20.63 -1.25 -3.53
CA GLU A 60 -20.54 0.20 -3.41
C GLU A 60 -21.47 0.69 -2.30
N LEU A 61 -21.31 1.92 -1.87
CA LEU A 61 -22.09 2.46 -0.76
C LEU A 61 -23.59 2.49 -1.02
N ASP A 62 -24.00 2.64 -2.28
CA ASP A 62 -25.39 2.68 -2.65
C ASP A 62 -26.00 1.30 -2.85
N GLN A 63 -25.25 0.24 -2.62
CA GLN A 63 -25.72 -1.13 -2.73
C GLN A 63 -25.97 -1.72 -1.35
N PRO A 64 -26.78 -2.77 -1.26
CA PRO A 64 -26.90 -3.52 -0.01
C PRO A 64 -25.50 -3.97 0.45
N TRP A 65 -25.23 -3.86 1.73
CA TRP A 65 -23.94 -4.25 2.33
C TRP A 65 -22.80 -3.27 2.10
N GLY A 66 -23.01 -2.18 1.36
CA GLY A 66 -21.95 -1.21 1.12
C GLY A 66 -21.42 -0.58 2.39
N GLU A 67 -22.30 -0.21 3.30
CA GLU A 67 -21.87 0.39 4.57
C GLU A 67 -21.15 -0.61 5.44
N GLU A 68 -21.56 -1.86 5.46
CA GLU A 68 -20.89 -2.91 6.23
C GLU A 68 -19.50 -3.16 5.69
N ALA A 69 -19.33 -3.17 4.37
CA ALA A 69 -18.03 -3.36 3.77
C ALA A 69 -17.08 -2.21 4.12
N LYS A 70 -17.60 -0.99 4.06
CA LYS A 70 -16.83 0.19 4.44
C LYS A 70 -16.42 0.14 5.90
N ALA A 71 -17.33 -0.24 6.78
CA ALA A 71 -17.05 -0.32 8.21
C ALA A 71 -15.99 -1.37 8.51
N ALA A 72 -16.07 -2.51 7.84
CA ALA A 72 -15.08 -3.56 8.03
C ALA A 72 -13.69 -3.12 7.62
N LEU A 73 -13.58 -2.50 6.46
CA LEU A 73 -12.29 -2.00 5.99
C LEU A 73 -11.76 -0.90 6.90
N SER A 74 -12.64 0.02 7.30
CA SER A 74 -12.27 1.12 8.16
C SER A 74 -11.70 0.62 9.48
N GLY A 75 -12.32 -0.39 10.07
CA GLY A 75 -11.85 -0.97 11.32
C GLY A 75 -10.47 -1.58 11.21
N TRP A 76 -10.12 -2.03 10.02
CA TRP A 76 -8.81 -2.65 9.83
C TRP A 76 -7.70 -1.67 9.54
N VAL A 77 -7.97 -0.61 8.78
CA VAL A 77 -6.89 0.18 8.21
C VAL A 77 -6.81 1.61 8.71
N GLN A 78 -7.90 2.19 9.18
CA GLN A 78 -7.91 3.62 9.47
C GLN A 78 -6.91 3.97 10.56
N GLY A 79 -6.00 4.88 10.22
CA GLY A 79 -4.94 5.30 11.14
C GLY A 79 -3.74 4.39 11.18
N GLU A 80 -3.76 3.27 10.48
CA GLU A 80 -2.65 2.33 10.50
C GLU A 80 -1.56 2.73 9.53
N ARG A 81 -0.34 2.38 9.86
CA ARG A 81 0.78 2.50 8.95
C ARG A 81 0.89 1.24 8.12
N GLY A 82 1.30 1.41 6.88
CA GLY A 82 1.46 0.24 6.04
C GLY A 82 2.10 0.57 4.72
N ARG A 83 1.94 -0.34 3.79
CA ARG A 83 2.51 -0.24 2.46
C ARG A 83 1.43 -0.51 1.45
N ILE A 84 1.51 0.18 0.32
CA ILE A 84 0.71 -0.16 -0.84
C ILE A 84 1.62 -0.53 -1.99
N ASP A 85 1.23 -1.54 -2.75
CA ASP A 85 1.91 -1.93 -3.98
C ASP A 85 0.96 -1.60 -5.12
N ILE A 86 1.31 -0.61 -5.93
CA ILE A 86 0.46 -0.17 -7.03
C ILE A 86 0.58 -1.17 -8.17
N VAL A 87 -0.55 -1.71 -8.61
CA VAL A 87 -0.57 -2.75 -9.65
C VAL A 87 -1.18 -2.27 -10.95
N ASP A 88 -2.05 -1.26 -10.90
CA ASP A 88 -2.64 -0.69 -12.11
C ASP A 88 -3.13 0.73 -11.84
N THR A 89 -3.68 1.36 -12.87
CA THR A 89 -4.32 2.66 -12.74
C THR A 89 -5.61 2.60 -13.57
N ASP A 90 -6.72 3.00 -12.99
CA ASP A 90 -7.97 2.95 -13.73
C ASP A 90 -8.10 4.15 -14.67
N ARG A 91 -9.19 4.17 -15.44
CA ARG A 91 -9.36 5.23 -16.45
C ARG A 91 -9.58 6.62 -15.86
N TYR A 92 -9.85 6.69 -14.57
CA TYR A 92 -10.01 7.97 -13.87
C TYR A 92 -8.72 8.40 -13.19
N GLY A 93 -7.65 7.66 -13.39
CA GLY A 93 -6.35 7.98 -12.81
C GLY A 93 -6.16 7.51 -11.38
N ARG A 94 -7.07 6.70 -10.83
CA ARG A 94 -6.90 6.16 -9.48
C ARG A 94 -6.00 4.93 -9.52
N PRO A 95 -4.97 4.88 -8.68
CA PRO A 95 -4.16 3.68 -8.58
C PRO A 95 -4.95 2.54 -7.95
N GLY A 96 -4.81 1.35 -8.52
CA GLY A 96 -5.25 0.14 -7.87
C GLY A 96 -4.06 -0.45 -7.14
N ALA A 97 -4.27 -0.87 -5.90
CA ALA A 97 -3.15 -1.27 -5.08
C ALA A 97 -3.49 -2.43 -4.15
N ILE A 98 -2.47 -3.24 -3.88
CA ILE A 98 -2.54 -4.23 -2.82
C ILE A 98 -2.10 -3.53 -1.53
N VAL A 99 -2.88 -3.68 -0.48
CA VAL A 99 -2.67 -3.02 0.80
C VAL A 99 -2.09 -4.02 1.79
N TRP A 100 -0.99 -3.62 2.41
CA TRP A 100 -0.28 -4.46 3.38
C TRP A 100 -0.16 -3.75 4.70
N ILE A 101 -0.61 -4.41 5.77
CA ILE A 101 -0.40 -3.96 7.14
C ILE A 101 0.20 -5.14 7.89
N ASP A 102 1.38 -4.94 8.47
CA ASP A 102 2.11 -5.99 9.20
C ASP A 102 2.25 -7.28 8.37
N ASP A 103 2.63 -7.11 7.09
CA ASP A 103 2.83 -8.22 6.15
C ASP A 103 1.56 -8.99 5.80
N GLU A 104 0.42 -8.44 6.14
CA GLU A 104 -0.86 -9.06 5.82
C GLU A 104 -1.54 -8.32 4.68
N ASN A 105 -1.95 -9.07 3.66
CA ASN A 105 -2.70 -8.51 2.54
C ASN A 105 -4.15 -8.31 2.97
N ILE A 106 -4.54 -7.06 3.11
CA ILE A 106 -5.86 -6.72 3.66
C ILE A 106 -6.99 -7.18 2.76
N SER A 107 -6.79 -7.16 1.45
CA SER A 107 -7.84 -7.60 0.53
C SER A 107 -8.28 -9.04 0.77
N ARG A 108 -7.38 -9.88 1.21
CA ARG A 108 -7.70 -11.29 1.42
C ARG A 108 -8.55 -11.55 2.65
N GLY A 109 -8.57 -10.64 3.57
CA GLY A 109 -9.37 -10.80 4.78
C GLY A 109 -10.79 -10.27 4.63
N LEU A 110 -11.05 -9.55 3.57
CA LEU A 110 -12.40 -9.07 3.28
C LEU A 110 -13.23 -10.11 2.50
#